data_3767c9681f76174d593ef16b5ba48182
#
_entry.id   3767c9681f76174d593ef16b5ba48182
#
_cell.length_a   1.000
_cell.length_b   1.000
_cell.length_c   1.000
_cell.angle_alpha   90.00
_cell.angle_beta   90.00
_cell.angle_gamma   90.00
#
_symmetry.space_group_name_H-M   'P 1'
#
loop_
_entity.id
_entity.type
_entity.pdbx_description
1 polymer ?
#
loop_
_entity_poly.entity_id
_entity_poly.type
_entity_poly.pdbx_seq_one_letter_code
_entity_poly.pdbx_strand_id
1 'polypeptide(L)'
;MSRGCDHVMKRSPANASSLPGRGCTPSVDCVPGAAMPPERRDGSTRRSVSAVVLCVALGARVATAEPPATAPSKPEVQTRESQAAMTPSQALDRLKAGNARFVANAARRRDWSAKVVATAAGQFPFAAVLGCMDSRAPVEIVFDQGIGDLFAVRVGGNVVNDDELGSLEYAVKVGTKLIVVLGHTSCGAVKGAIDGVQLGNLTSLLAKIHPAVEAVHCNDSKDAGCVTKVAEENVRQSIRAIRERSPYVAKYLDDGTVALVGGMYDVATGRVTFLDH
;
A
#
# COMPACT_ATOMS: atom_id res chain seq x y z
N MET A 1 20.48 -26.15 -60.50
CA MET A 1 19.16 -25.97 -61.12
C MET A 1 18.27 -25.37 -60.09
N SER A 2 18.13 -24.04 -60.03
CA SER A 2 17.06 -23.21 -60.65
C SER A 2 15.74 -23.39 -59.86
N ARG A 3 15.13 -22.44 -59.25
CA ARG A 3 14.75 -21.00 -59.36
C ARG A 3 14.01 -20.68 -58.06
N GLY A 4 14.02 -19.64 -57.34
CA GLY A 4 13.84 -18.22 -57.67
C GLY A 4 12.36 -17.85 -57.75
N CYS A 5 11.77 -17.22 -56.68
CA CYS A 5 10.64 -16.33 -56.83
C CYS A 5 10.63 -15.30 -55.68
N ASP A 6 11.16 -14.12 -56.04
CA ASP A 6 10.94 -12.86 -55.30
C ASP A 6 9.48 -12.43 -55.44
N HIS A 7 8.84 -12.05 -54.35
CA HIS A 7 7.59 -11.28 -54.39
C HIS A 7 7.77 -9.95 -53.66
N VAL A 8 8.12 -8.95 -54.48
CA VAL A 8 8.11 -7.53 -54.14
C VAL A 8 6.64 -7.07 -54.09
N MET A 9 6.13 -6.69 -52.90
CA MET A 9 4.89 -5.95 -52.81
C MET A 9 5.15 -4.46 -52.87
N LYS A 10 4.63 -3.86 -53.93
CA LYS A 10 4.61 -2.45 -54.26
C LYS A 10 3.79 -1.66 -53.22
N ARG A 11 4.38 -0.59 -52.71
CA ARG A 11 3.68 0.50 -52.01
C ARG A 11 2.92 1.35 -53.02
N SER A 12 1.66 1.64 -52.77
CA SER A 12 0.89 2.71 -53.42
C SER A 12 0.70 3.88 -52.45
N PRO A 13 0.81 5.13 -52.92
CA PRO A 13 0.74 6.30 -52.08
C PRO A 13 -0.66 6.95 -52.08
N ALA A 14 -0.93 7.62 -50.98
CA ALA A 14 -1.72 8.83 -50.80
C ALA A 14 -3.22 8.82 -51.08
N ASN A 15 -3.95 9.18 -50.01
CA ASN A 15 -4.90 10.27 -50.19
C ASN A 15 -4.96 11.10 -48.92
N ALA A 16 -4.47 12.33 -48.99
CA ALA A 16 -4.64 13.37 -48.01
C ALA A 16 -6.00 14.05 -48.27
N SER A 17 -6.95 13.90 -47.36
CA SER A 17 -8.11 14.74 -47.35
C SER A 17 -8.18 15.51 -46.00
N SER A 18 -8.09 16.82 -46.19
CA SER A 18 -8.19 17.88 -45.21
C SER A 18 -9.47 17.79 -44.33
N LEU A 19 -9.26 17.83 -43.01
CA LEU A 19 -10.30 18.09 -42.02
C LEU A 19 -10.18 19.55 -41.56
N PRO A 20 -11.30 20.28 -41.45
CA PRO A 20 -11.30 21.66 -40.93
C PRO A 20 -11.13 21.71 -39.45
N GLY A 21 -10.27 22.60 -38.97
CA GLY A 21 -10.06 22.88 -37.56
C GLY A 21 -11.32 23.38 -36.86
N ARG A 22 -11.60 22.74 -35.71
CA ARG A 22 -12.41 23.38 -34.66
C ARG A 22 -11.56 23.41 -33.41
N GLY A 23 -11.10 24.59 -33.06
CA GLY A 23 -10.53 24.89 -31.78
C GLY A 23 -11.60 24.71 -30.69
N CYS A 24 -11.35 23.87 -29.74
CA CYS A 24 -11.97 23.89 -28.42
C CYS A 24 -10.86 24.09 -27.41
N THR A 25 -10.78 25.31 -26.89
CA THR A 25 -10.07 25.58 -25.64
C THR A 25 -10.96 25.14 -24.49
N PRO A 26 -10.52 24.27 -23.56
CA PRO A 26 -11.26 24.07 -22.33
C PRO A 26 -10.98 25.26 -21.40
N SER A 27 -12.01 26.06 -21.16
CA SER A 27 -12.07 27.03 -20.07
C SER A 27 -12.04 26.26 -18.74
N VAL A 28 -11.01 26.50 -17.94
CA VAL A 28 -10.97 26.09 -16.52
C VAL A 28 -11.91 27.03 -15.78
N ASP A 29 -13.10 26.56 -15.44
CA ASP A 29 -14.00 27.26 -14.54
C ASP A 29 -13.39 27.31 -13.14
N CYS A 30 -13.05 28.54 -12.72
CA CYS A 30 -12.63 28.85 -11.37
C CYS A 30 -13.77 28.56 -10.40
N VAL A 31 -13.55 27.65 -9.46
CA VAL A 31 -14.43 27.43 -8.31
C VAL A 31 -14.37 28.68 -7.42
N PRO A 32 -15.51 29.33 -7.09
CA PRO A 32 -15.49 30.49 -6.21
C PRO A 32 -15.07 30.10 -4.79
N GLY A 33 -14.10 30.83 -4.26
CA GLY A 33 -13.57 30.65 -2.93
C GLY A 33 -14.66 30.80 -1.86
N ALA A 34 -14.65 29.86 -0.91
CA ALA A 34 -15.44 29.95 0.30
C ALA A 34 -14.97 31.16 1.13
N ALA A 35 -15.88 32.09 1.38
CA ALA A 35 -15.64 33.26 2.20
C ALA A 35 -15.41 32.84 3.67
N MET A 36 -14.31 33.31 4.25
CA MET A 36 -14.05 33.21 5.69
C MET A 36 -15.05 34.07 6.48
N PRO A 37 -15.54 33.60 7.62
CA PRO A 37 -16.41 34.40 8.48
C PRO A 37 -15.63 35.57 9.13
N PRO A 38 -16.29 36.72 9.41
CA PRO A 38 -15.62 37.90 9.94
C PRO A 38 -15.21 37.73 11.41
N GLU A 39 -13.97 38.18 11.70
CA GLU A 39 -13.46 38.34 13.06
C GLU A 39 -14.37 39.26 13.88
N ARG A 40 -14.84 38.75 15.01
CA ARG A 40 -15.54 39.58 16.01
C ARG A 40 -14.50 40.43 16.75
N ARG A 41 -14.57 41.74 16.54
CA ARG A 41 -13.89 42.71 17.41
C ARG A 41 -14.73 42.89 18.68
N ASP A 42 -14.21 42.40 19.78
CA ASP A 42 -14.79 42.67 21.11
C ASP A 42 -14.26 43.99 21.64
N GLY A 43 -15.24 44.82 22.00
CA GLY A 43 -15.03 46.15 22.51
C GLY A 43 -14.42 46.20 23.92
N SER A 44 -13.45 47.09 24.08
CA SER A 44 -12.85 47.53 25.30
C SER A 44 -13.91 47.98 26.34
N THR A 45 -13.97 47.30 27.50
CA THR A 45 -14.45 47.87 28.75
C THR A 45 -13.33 47.85 29.79
N ARG A 46 -12.77 49.06 30.04
CA ARG A 46 -11.87 49.30 31.13
C ARG A 46 -12.61 49.06 32.47
N ARG A 47 -12.14 48.11 33.26
CA ARG A 47 -12.45 48.03 34.70
C ARG A 47 -11.11 48.07 35.46
N SER A 48 -10.97 49.09 36.27
CA SER A 48 -9.97 49.26 37.28
C SER A 48 -10.00 48.10 38.25
N VAL A 49 -8.87 47.44 38.44
CA VAL A 49 -8.70 46.45 39.48
C VAL A 49 -7.48 46.80 40.33
N SER A 50 -7.74 46.91 41.60
CA SER A 50 -6.81 47.22 42.70
C SER A 50 -5.60 46.29 42.71
N ALA A 51 -4.44 46.86 42.95
CA ALA A 51 -3.20 46.15 43.15
C ALA A 51 -3.25 45.27 44.40
N VAL A 52 -3.22 43.96 44.23
CA VAL A 52 -2.84 43.01 45.25
C VAL A 52 -1.38 42.62 44.99
N VAL A 53 -0.51 43.03 45.86
CA VAL A 53 0.90 42.62 45.85
C VAL A 53 0.99 41.19 46.31
N LEU A 54 1.16 40.26 45.36
CA LEU A 54 1.42 38.86 45.65
C LEU A 54 2.93 38.62 45.53
N CYS A 55 3.61 38.41 46.67
CA CYS A 55 5.00 37.96 46.68
C CYS A 55 5.10 36.57 46.03
N VAL A 56 5.54 36.50 44.76
CA VAL A 56 5.89 35.26 44.08
C VAL A 56 7.32 34.91 44.47
N ALA A 57 7.49 33.88 45.29
CA ALA A 57 8.77 33.23 45.53
C ALA A 57 9.32 32.68 44.16
N LEU A 58 10.46 33.25 43.72
CA LEU A 58 11.20 32.72 42.57
C LEU A 58 11.75 31.33 42.95
N GLY A 59 11.01 30.28 42.68
CA GLY A 59 11.55 28.93 42.60
C GLY A 59 12.41 28.79 41.34
N ALA A 60 13.71 28.75 41.50
CA ALA A 60 14.63 28.42 40.41
C ALA A 60 14.30 27.01 39.89
N ARG A 61 13.60 26.92 38.75
CA ARG A 61 13.46 25.65 38.02
C ARG A 61 14.84 25.33 37.43
N VAL A 62 15.52 24.36 38.01
CA VAL A 62 16.67 23.73 37.39
C VAL A 62 16.14 23.07 36.11
N ALA A 63 16.44 23.65 34.97
CA ALA A 63 16.21 23.04 33.68
C ALA A 63 17.13 21.82 33.62
N THR A 64 16.58 20.62 33.81
CA THR A 64 17.27 19.38 33.50
C THR A 64 17.50 19.40 31.98
N ALA A 65 18.75 19.60 31.59
CA ALA A 65 19.15 19.48 30.18
C ALA A 65 18.81 18.06 29.73
N GLU A 66 17.98 17.94 28.68
CA GLU A 66 17.80 16.66 28.00
C GLU A 66 19.20 16.15 27.57
N PRO A 67 19.47 14.85 27.79
CA PRO A 67 20.74 14.29 27.33
C PRO A 67 20.88 14.54 25.81
N PRO A 68 22.08 14.87 25.32
CA PRO A 68 22.29 15.14 23.91
C PRO A 68 21.78 13.96 23.09
N ALA A 69 20.97 14.24 22.08
CA ALA A 69 20.46 13.23 21.16
C ALA A 69 21.67 12.44 20.64
N THR A 70 21.72 11.16 20.93
CA THR A 70 22.75 10.24 20.42
C THR A 70 22.84 10.46 18.91
N ALA A 71 24.05 10.61 18.38
CA ALA A 71 24.32 10.74 16.96
C ALA A 71 23.55 9.67 16.18
N PRO A 72 22.92 10.01 15.03
CA PRO A 72 22.13 9.05 14.30
C PRO A 72 23.00 7.86 13.95
N SER A 73 22.64 6.67 14.44
CA SER A 73 23.27 5.44 14.04
C SER A 73 23.13 5.28 12.53
N LYS A 74 24.14 4.71 11.86
CA LYS A 74 24.09 4.41 10.43
C LYS A 74 22.72 3.73 10.12
N PRO A 75 21.98 4.21 9.09
CA PRO A 75 20.66 3.69 8.83
C PRO A 75 20.72 2.20 8.56
N GLU A 76 19.91 1.43 9.30
CA GLU A 76 19.76 -0.01 9.06
C GLU A 76 19.01 -0.16 7.72
N VAL A 77 19.71 -0.64 6.69
CA VAL A 77 19.15 -0.95 5.37
C VAL A 77 19.42 -2.42 5.04
N GLN A 78 18.51 -3.03 4.29
CA GLN A 78 18.74 -4.36 3.75
C GLN A 78 19.88 -4.30 2.74
N THR A 79 20.76 -5.31 2.82
CA THR A 79 21.82 -5.56 1.86
C THR A 79 21.55 -6.88 1.14
N ARG A 80 22.30 -7.15 0.07
CA ARG A 80 22.23 -8.44 -0.65
C ARG A 80 22.52 -9.61 0.30
N GLU A 81 23.50 -9.46 1.17
CA GLU A 81 23.93 -10.49 2.12
C GLU A 81 22.85 -10.74 3.18
N SER A 82 22.27 -9.68 3.78
CA SER A 82 21.22 -9.82 4.78
C SER A 82 19.94 -10.40 4.20
N GLN A 83 19.57 -10.02 2.94
CA GLN A 83 18.44 -10.60 2.23
C GLN A 83 18.69 -12.08 1.93
N ALA A 84 19.88 -12.45 1.43
CA ALA A 84 20.22 -13.82 1.08
C ALA A 84 20.22 -14.75 2.30
N ALA A 85 20.69 -14.25 3.45
CA ALA A 85 20.76 -15.01 4.71
C ALA A 85 19.38 -15.18 5.40
N MET A 86 18.38 -14.40 5.00
CA MET A 86 17.06 -14.44 5.63
C MET A 86 16.25 -15.65 5.15
N THR A 87 15.59 -16.34 6.09
CA THR A 87 14.62 -17.39 5.77
C THR A 87 13.20 -16.83 5.62
N PRO A 88 12.27 -17.54 4.93
CA PRO A 88 10.87 -17.13 4.85
C PRO A 88 10.19 -16.93 6.22
N SER A 89 10.49 -17.80 7.19
CA SER A 89 9.99 -17.67 8.56
C SER A 89 10.47 -16.39 9.24
N GLN A 90 11.78 -16.09 9.14
CA GLN A 90 12.35 -14.85 9.69
C GLN A 90 11.74 -13.60 9.05
N ALA A 91 11.45 -13.65 7.73
CA ALA A 91 10.76 -12.56 7.04
C ALA A 91 9.34 -12.35 7.60
N LEU A 92 8.59 -13.43 7.84
CA LEU A 92 7.26 -13.38 8.43
C LEU A 92 7.30 -12.85 9.87
N ASP A 93 8.23 -13.35 10.69
CA ASP A 93 8.39 -12.90 12.08
C ASP A 93 8.76 -11.41 12.15
N ARG A 94 9.56 -10.92 11.21
CA ARG A 94 9.88 -9.49 11.10
C ARG A 94 8.63 -8.64 10.81
N LEU A 95 7.72 -9.10 9.95
CA LEU A 95 6.45 -8.42 9.69
C LEU A 95 5.52 -8.47 10.91
N LYS A 96 5.39 -9.63 11.57
CA LYS A 96 4.60 -9.78 12.80
C LYS A 96 5.08 -8.83 13.90
N ALA A 97 6.40 -8.80 14.14
CA ALA A 97 6.99 -7.89 15.12
C ALA A 97 6.79 -6.41 14.75
N GLY A 98 6.84 -6.10 13.45
CA GLY A 98 6.57 -4.75 12.94
C GLY A 98 5.13 -4.32 13.19
N ASN A 99 4.16 -5.17 12.89
CA ASN A 99 2.75 -4.88 13.15
C ASN A 99 2.46 -4.75 14.66
N ALA A 100 3.09 -5.58 15.49
CA ALA A 100 2.96 -5.45 16.94
C ALA A 100 3.45 -4.07 17.44
N ARG A 101 4.56 -3.54 16.91
CA ARG A 101 5.04 -2.18 17.23
C ARG A 101 4.07 -1.11 16.73
N PHE A 102 3.54 -1.26 15.52
CA PHE A 102 2.55 -0.34 14.95
C PHE A 102 1.31 -0.24 15.85
N VAL A 103 0.73 -1.38 16.23
CA VAL A 103 -0.44 -1.45 17.12
C VAL A 103 -0.14 -0.85 18.50
N ALA A 104 1.06 -1.05 19.02
CA ALA A 104 1.49 -0.51 20.31
C ALA A 104 1.89 0.98 20.26
N ASN A 105 1.76 1.66 19.10
CA ASN A 105 2.26 3.02 18.86
C ASN A 105 3.76 3.19 19.23
N ALA A 106 4.55 2.14 19.00
CA ALA A 106 5.98 2.04 19.29
C ALA A 106 6.80 1.83 18.02
N ALA A 107 6.36 2.43 16.90
CA ALA A 107 7.07 2.35 15.63
C ALA A 107 8.51 2.86 15.75
N ARG A 108 9.45 2.23 15.06
CA ARG A 108 10.86 2.60 15.07
C ARG A 108 11.05 4.00 14.46
N ARG A 109 11.80 4.85 15.14
CA ARG A 109 12.26 6.12 14.57
C ARG A 109 13.25 5.83 13.45
N ARG A 110 13.05 6.46 12.28
CA ARG A 110 13.90 6.29 11.10
C ARG A 110 14.36 7.63 10.57
N ASP A 111 15.62 7.71 10.20
CA ASP A 111 16.10 8.80 9.36
C ASP A 111 15.79 8.47 7.90
N TRP A 112 14.68 9.02 7.41
CA TRP A 112 14.20 8.80 6.05
C TRP A 112 15.18 9.32 5.00
N SER A 113 15.81 10.48 5.24
CA SER A 113 16.78 11.07 4.31
C SER A 113 18.00 10.18 4.17
N ALA A 114 18.53 9.66 5.28
CA ALA A 114 19.65 8.72 5.26
C ALA A 114 19.28 7.39 4.56
N LYS A 115 18.05 6.89 4.75
CA LYS A 115 17.57 5.68 4.04
C LYS A 115 17.46 5.91 2.53
N VAL A 116 16.94 7.05 2.08
CA VAL A 116 16.89 7.41 0.64
C VAL A 116 18.28 7.35 0.03
N VAL A 117 19.26 7.98 0.65
CA VAL A 117 20.65 7.96 0.17
C VAL A 117 21.23 6.55 0.17
N ALA A 118 21.02 5.78 1.25
CA ALA A 118 21.59 4.46 1.40
C ALA A 118 21.00 3.41 0.43
N THR A 119 19.76 3.61 -0.05
CA THR A 119 19.09 2.70 -0.99
C THR A 119 19.17 3.15 -2.45
N ALA A 120 19.75 4.33 -2.74
CA ALA A 120 19.79 4.89 -4.10
C ALA A 120 20.52 4.01 -5.12
N ALA A 121 21.57 3.29 -4.69
CA ALA A 121 22.35 2.42 -5.56
C ALA A 121 21.76 1.02 -5.77
N GLY A 122 20.75 0.62 -5.00
CA GLY A 122 20.10 -0.69 -5.10
C GLY A 122 19.15 -0.97 -3.95
N GLN A 123 18.29 -1.97 -4.16
CA GLN A 123 17.30 -2.38 -3.18
C GLN A 123 17.32 -3.90 -3.00
N PHE A 124 17.11 -4.36 -1.77
CA PHE A 124 17.11 -5.77 -1.39
C PHE A 124 15.91 -6.09 -0.47
N PRO A 125 14.66 -5.88 -0.95
CA PRO A 125 13.48 -6.09 -0.14
C PRO A 125 13.35 -7.55 0.29
N PHE A 126 13.05 -7.78 1.57
CA PHE A 126 12.92 -9.13 2.09
C PHE A 126 11.53 -9.74 1.87
N ALA A 127 10.50 -8.89 1.63
CA ALA A 127 9.14 -9.33 1.38
C ALA A 127 8.45 -8.48 0.29
N ALA A 128 7.42 -9.05 -0.33
CA ALA A 128 6.46 -8.37 -1.18
C ALA A 128 5.06 -8.49 -0.56
N VAL A 129 4.30 -7.39 -0.54
CA VAL A 129 2.93 -7.38 0.00
C VAL A 129 1.98 -6.97 -1.11
N LEU A 130 1.09 -7.88 -1.51
CA LEU A 130 -0.05 -7.60 -2.36
C LEU A 130 -1.21 -7.15 -1.46
N GLY A 131 -1.48 -5.85 -1.43
CA GLY A 131 -2.50 -5.25 -0.59
C GLY A 131 -3.54 -4.46 -1.35
N CYS A 132 -4.57 -4.01 -0.65
CA CYS A 132 -5.56 -3.11 -1.22
C CYS A 132 -4.99 -1.71 -1.41
N MET A 133 -5.51 -0.97 -2.43
CA MET A 133 -5.23 0.46 -2.61
C MET A 133 -5.84 1.34 -1.51
N ASP A 134 -6.64 0.80 -0.60
CA ASP A 134 -7.30 1.53 0.49
C ASP A 134 -6.29 2.43 1.24
N SER A 135 -6.61 3.72 1.36
CA SER A 135 -5.71 4.72 1.95
C SER A 135 -5.39 4.46 3.43
N ARG A 136 -6.19 3.65 4.12
CA ARG A 136 -6.00 3.26 5.53
C ARG A 136 -5.05 2.08 5.71
N ALA A 137 -4.62 1.42 4.61
CA ALA A 137 -3.79 0.22 4.64
C ALA A 137 -2.41 0.42 3.96
N PRO A 138 -1.60 1.42 4.37
CA PRO A 138 -0.24 1.59 3.86
C PRO A 138 0.67 0.51 4.46
N VAL A 139 1.01 -0.49 3.66
CA VAL A 139 1.65 -1.73 4.13
C VAL A 139 2.99 -1.49 4.84
N GLU A 140 3.78 -0.51 4.40
CA GLU A 140 5.06 -0.17 5.03
C GLU A 140 4.85 0.36 6.46
N ILE A 141 3.80 1.16 6.67
CA ILE A 141 3.46 1.71 7.99
C ILE A 141 2.85 0.61 8.87
N VAL A 142 1.90 -0.16 8.33
CA VAL A 142 1.21 -1.26 9.05
C VAL A 142 2.21 -2.29 9.57
N PHE A 143 3.27 -2.56 8.81
CA PHE A 143 4.33 -3.50 9.22
C PHE A 143 5.57 -2.83 9.82
N ASP A 144 5.54 -1.51 10.06
CA ASP A 144 6.67 -0.74 10.58
C ASP A 144 7.98 -1.08 9.85
N GLN A 145 7.98 -0.94 8.52
CA GLN A 145 9.13 -1.16 7.66
C GLN A 145 9.63 0.14 7.04
N GLY A 146 10.90 0.17 6.65
CA GLY A 146 11.53 1.35 6.08
C GLY A 146 11.62 1.30 4.55
N ILE A 147 12.10 2.39 3.96
CA ILE A 147 12.42 2.46 2.52
C ILE A 147 13.40 1.33 2.17
N GLY A 148 13.07 0.58 1.11
CA GLY A 148 13.87 -0.53 0.62
C GLY A 148 13.68 -1.89 1.32
N ASP A 149 12.82 -1.95 2.36
CA ASP A 149 12.57 -3.18 3.12
C ASP A 149 11.51 -4.08 2.45
N LEU A 150 10.49 -3.49 1.80
CA LEU A 150 9.37 -4.20 1.17
C LEU A 150 9.14 -3.75 -0.28
N PHE A 151 8.58 -4.65 -1.10
CA PHE A 151 7.80 -4.28 -2.27
C PHE A 151 6.34 -4.15 -1.89
N ALA A 152 5.69 -3.05 -2.29
CA ALA A 152 4.27 -2.81 -2.11
C ALA A 152 3.56 -2.90 -3.46
N VAL A 153 2.76 -3.95 -3.68
CA VAL A 153 1.88 -4.10 -4.85
C VAL A 153 0.46 -3.82 -4.37
N ARG A 154 -0.20 -2.79 -4.90
CA ARG A 154 -1.50 -2.34 -4.37
C ARG A 154 -2.53 -2.13 -5.46
N VAL A 155 -3.65 -2.82 -5.33
CA VAL A 155 -4.80 -2.73 -6.24
C VAL A 155 -6.10 -2.89 -5.45
N GLY A 156 -7.21 -2.33 -5.93
CA GLY A 156 -8.50 -2.44 -5.25
C GLY A 156 -8.86 -3.89 -4.93
N GLY A 157 -9.10 -4.19 -3.63
CA GLY A 157 -9.46 -5.54 -3.17
C GLY A 157 -8.33 -6.58 -3.29
N ASN A 158 -7.07 -6.17 -3.38
CA ASN A 158 -5.89 -7.08 -3.44
C ASN A 158 -6.08 -8.26 -4.44
N VAL A 159 -6.77 -8.01 -5.55
CA VAL A 159 -6.99 -8.99 -6.61
C VAL A 159 -5.70 -9.30 -7.37
N VAL A 160 -5.71 -10.37 -8.16
CA VAL A 160 -4.57 -10.80 -8.97
C VAL A 160 -4.90 -10.70 -10.45
N ASN A 161 -4.13 -9.91 -11.19
CA ASN A 161 -4.09 -9.90 -12.65
C ASN A 161 -2.65 -10.10 -13.13
N ASP A 162 -2.39 -9.93 -14.43
CA ASP A 162 -1.09 -10.18 -15.02
C ASP A 162 -0.03 -9.17 -14.55
N ASP A 163 -0.41 -7.91 -14.27
CA ASP A 163 0.52 -6.87 -13.81
C ASP A 163 0.95 -7.11 -12.36
N GLU A 164 0.00 -7.50 -11.47
CA GLU A 164 0.33 -7.90 -10.10
C GLU A 164 1.20 -9.16 -10.11
N LEU A 165 0.89 -10.17 -10.95
CA LEU A 165 1.72 -11.38 -11.06
C LEU A 165 3.12 -11.04 -11.52
N GLY A 166 3.28 -10.26 -12.60
CA GLY A 166 4.59 -9.82 -13.09
C GLY A 166 5.40 -9.08 -12.03
N SER A 167 4.74 -8.25 -11.21
CA SER A 167 5.37 -7.55 -10.09
C SER A 167 5.85 -8.51 -9.00
N LEU A 168 5.06 -9.53 -8.67
CA LEU A 168 5.44 -10.57 -7.69
C LEU A 168 6.56 -11.47 -8.22
N GLU A 169 6.54 -11.83 -9.51
CA GLU A 169 7.62 -12.57 -10.17
C GLU A 169 8.94 -11.79 -10.13
N TYR A 170 8.88 -10.48 -10.42
CA TYR A 170 10.04 -9.61 -10.27
C TYR A 170 10.55 -9.60 -8.82
N ALA A 171 9.67 -9.48 -7.83
CA ALA A 171 10.05 -9.53 -6.42
C ALA A 171 10.79 -10.83 -6.08
N VAL A 172 10.29 -11.98 -6.51
CA VAL A 172 10.95 -13.29 -6.33
C VAL A 172 12.30 -13.32 -7.06
N LYS A 173 12.36 -12.81 -8.29
CA LYS A 173 13.59 -12.73 -9.11
C LYS A 173 14.71 -11.98 -8.43
N VAL A 174 14.40 -10.91 -7.69
CA VAL A 174 15.42 -10.11 -6.98
C VAL A 174 15.72 -10.60 -5.56
N GLY A 175 15.15 -11.73 -5.14
CA GLY A 175 15.53 -12.44 -3.93
C GLY A 175 14.61 -12.26 -2.72
N THR A 176 13.40 -11.74 -2.90
CA THR A 176 12.37 -11.69 -1.85
C THR A 176 12.08 -13.08 -1.27
N LYS A 177 11.93 -13.16 0.05
CA LYS A 177 11.74 -14.42 0.80
C LYS A 177 10.28 -14.70 1.15
N LEU A 178 9.42 -13.69 1.09
CA LEU A 178 8.04 -13.80 1.54
C LEU A 178 7.12 -12.98 0.63
N ILE A 179 6.02 -13.58 0.21
CA ILE A 179 4.88 -12.89 -0.40
C ILE A 179 3.74 -12.91 0.61
N VAL A 180 3.14 -11.75 0.88
CA VAL A 180 1.94 -11.62 1.71
C VAL A 180 0.80 -11.11 0.86
N VAL A 181 -0.32 -11.83 0.83
CA VAL A 181 -1.59 -11.30 0.32
C VAL A 181 -2.35 -10.72 1.50
N LEU A 182 -2.49 -9.39 1.54
CA LEU A 182 -3.09 -8.68 2.66
C LEU A 182 -4.45 -8.12 2.30
N GLY A 183 -5.51 -8.77 2.78
CA GLY A 183 -6.87 -8.24 2.81
C GLY A 183 -7.08 -7.32 4.01
N HIS A 184 -8.25 -6.69 4.07
CA HIS A 184 -8.59 -5.84 5.23
C HIS A 184 -10.09 -5.79 5.49
N THR A 185 -10.47 -5.51 6.74
CA THR A 185 -11.86 -5.30 7.13
C THR A 185 -12.45 -4.06 6.46
N SER A 186 -13.76 -4.04 6.26
CA SER A 186 -14.48 -2.90 5.64
C SER A 186 -13.95 -2.48 4.26
N CYS A 187 -13.51 -3.43 3.44
CA CYS A 187 -12.98 -3.17 2.10
C CYS A 187 -14.05 -2.66 1.15
N GLY A 188 -13.84 -1.46 0.56
CA GLY A 188 -14.78 -0.85 -0.37
C GLY A 188 -14.95 -1.66 -1.67
N ALA A 189 -13.90 -2.29 -2.18
CA ALA A 189 -13.99 -3.14 -3.37
C ALA A 189 -14.80 -4.42 -3.10
N VAL A 190 -14.63 -5.04 -1.91
CA VAL A 190 -15.44 -6.20 -1.50
C VAL A 190 -16.91 -5.81 -1.37
N LYS A 191 -17.23 -4.68 -0.72
CA LYS A 191 -18.59 -4.16 -0.63
C LYS A 191 -19.19 -3.92 -2.01
N GLY A 192 -18.44 -3.26 -2.90
CA GLY A 192 -18.88 -3.01 -4.28
C GLY A 192 -19.13 -4.29 -5.07
N ALA A 193 -18.35 -5.35 -4.84
CA ALA A 193 -18.59 -6.66 -5.45
C ALA A 193 -19.88 -7.32 -4.93
N ILE A 194 -20.13 -7.26 -3.61
CA ILE A 194 -21.37 -7.74 -2.99
C ILE A 194 -22.60 -7.00 -3.55
N ASP A 195 -22.49 -5.67 -3.68
CA ASP A 195 -23.59 -4.80 -4.19
C ASP A 195 -23.75 -4.86 -5.71
N GLY A 196 -22.89 -5.58 -6.44
CA GLY A 196 -22.95 -5.70 -7.89
C GLY A 196 -22.71 -4.36 -8.62
N VAL A 197 -21.87 -3.48 -8.08
CA VAL A 197 -21.59 -2.15 -8.63
C VAL A 197 -21.05 -2.23 -10.06
N GLN A 198 -21.63 -1.43 -10.96
CA GLN A 198 -21.22 -1.31 -12.36
C GLN A 198 -20.71 0.11 -12.62
N LEU A 199 -19.40 0.25 -12.88
CA LEU A 199 -18.78 1.55 -13.15
C LEU A 199 -17.49 1.38 -13.95
N GLY A 200 -17.52 1.63 -15.25
CA GLY A 200 -16.35 1.62 -16.12
C GLY A 200 -15.42 0.43 -15.84
N ASN A 201 -14.12 0.69 -15.69
CA ASN A 201 -13.11 -0.36 -15.41
C ASN A 201 -13.24 -0.98 -14.00
N LEU A 202 -13.95 -0.32 -13.06
CA LEU A 202 -14.22 -0.91 -11.75
C LEU A 202 -15.04 -2.20 -11.87
N THR A 203 -15.96 -2.28 -12.84
CA THR A 203 -16.76 -3.48 -13.11
C THR A 203 -15.88 -4.72 -13.30
N SER A 204 -14.84 -4.62 -14.14
CA SER A 204 -13.93 -5.72 -14.41
C SER A 204 -13.02 -6.07 -13.23
N LEU A 205 -12.70 -5.09 -12.39
CA LEU A 205 -11.97 -5.32 -11.15
C LEU A 205 -12.82 -6.10 -10.15
N LEU A 206 -14.08 -5.66 -9.92
CA LEU A 206 -15.01 -6.28 -8.98
C LEU A 206 -15.39 -7.70 -9.41
N ALA A 207 -15.46 -7.98 -10.71
CA ALA A 207 -15.68 -9.32 -11.25
C ALA A 207 -14.65 -10.36 -10.75
N LYS A 208 -13.43 -9.93 -10.38
CA LYS A 208 -12.40 -10.81 -9.81
C LYS A 208 -12.67 -11.18 -8.35
N ILE A 209 -13.51 -10.42 -7.65
CA ILE A 209 -13.89 -10.65 -6.25
C ILE A 209 -15.18 -11.48 -6.19
N HIS A 210 -16.00 -11.46 -7.23
CA HIS A 210 -17.28 -12.18 -7.28
C HIS A 210 -17.19 -13.66 -6.88
N PRO A 211 -16.20 -14.45 -7.29
CA PRO A 211 -16.09 -15.84 -6.84
C PRO A 211 -15.99 -15.98 -5.31
N ALA A 212 -15.40 -14.99 -4.62
CA ALA A 212 -15.35 -14.98 -3.15
C ALA A 212 -16.73 -14.64 -2.54
N VAL A 213 -17.47 -13.73 -3.18
CA VAL A 213 -18.85 -13.41 -2.77
C VAL A 213 -19.75 -14.64 -2.88
N GLU A 214 -19.65 -15.36 -4.00
CA GLU A 214 -20.42 -16.59 -4.25
C GLU A 214 -20.04 -17.70 -3.26
N ALA A 215 -18.76 -17.92 -3.02
CA ALA A 215 -18.28 -18.96 -2.09
C ALA A 215 -18.75 -18.74 -0.65
N VAL A 216 -18.89 -17.48 -0.23
CA VAL A 216 -19.36 -17.12 1.12
C VAL A 216 -20.88 -17.00 1.20
N HIS A 217 -21.57 -16.92 0.04
CA HIS A 217 -23.01 -16.64 -0.06
C HIS A 217 -23.40 -15.32 0.63
N CYS A 218 -22.55 -14.28 0.50
CA CYS A 218 -22.77 -12.97 1.10
C CYS A 218 -23.61 -12.10 0.16
N ASN A 219 -24.69 -11.53 0.67
CA ASN A 219 -25.63 -10.71 -0.10
C ASN A 219 -25.94 -9.34 0.58
N ASP A 220 -25.27 -9.02 1.67
CA ASP A 220 -25.45 -7.76 2.40
C ASP A 220 -24.08 -7.11 2.71
N SER A 221 -23.79 -6.03 1.99
CA SER A 221 -22.55 -5.25 2.19
C SER A 221 -22.53 -4.43 3.48
N LYS A 222 -23.66 -4.34 4.20
CA LYS A 222 -23.78 -3.67 5.49
C LYS A 222 -23.43 -4.62 6.64
N ASP A 223 -23.54 -5.93 6.44
CA ASP A 223 -23.07 -6.91 7.41
C ASP A 223 -21.54 -6.98 7.41
N ALA A 224 -20.92 -6.39 8.43
CA ALA A 224 -19.47 -6.35 8.58
C ALA A 224 -18.84 -7.75 8.67
N GLY A 225 -19.54 -8.72 9.28
CA GLY A 225 -19.09 -10.10 9.38
C GLY A 225 -19.07 -10.79 8.02
N CYS A 226 -20.13 -10.59 7.23
CA CYS A 226 -20.23 -11.09 5.87
C CYS A 226 -19.13 -10.51 4.97
N VAL A 227 -18.95 -9.17 4.98
CA VAL A 227 -17.88 -8.48 4.24
C VAL A 227 -16.50 -9.00 4.62
N THR A 228 -16.24 -9.22 5.91
CA THR A 228 -14.95 -9.75 6.38
C THR A 228 -14.70 -11.15 5.87
N LYS A 229 -15.69 -12.04 5.91
CA LYS A 229 -15.56 -13.40 5.37
C LYS A 229 -15.27 -13.42 3.87
N VAL A 230 -15.93 -12.54 3.09
CA VAL A 230 -15.63 -12.37 1.65
C VAL A 230 -14.21 -11.87 1.44
N ALA A 231 -13.75 -10.89 2.24
CA ALA A 231 -12.39 -10.40 2.14
C ALA A 231 -11.35 -11.48 2.45
N GLU A 232 -11.59 -12.34 3.45
CA GLU A 232 -10.73 -13.50 3.78
C GLU A 232 -10.71 -14.53 2.64
N GLU A 233 -11.88 -14.88 2.09
CA GLU A 233 -11.95 -15.81 0.96
C GLU A 233 -11.27 -15.24 -0.28
N ASN A 234 -11.41 -13.94 -0.55
CA ASN A 234 -10.70 -13.26 -1.63
C ASN A 234 -9.17 -13.31 -1.45
N VAL A 235 -8.66 -13.22 -0.21
CA VAL A 235 -7.24 -13.46 0.09
C VAL A 235 -6.84 -14.89 -0.28
N ARG A 236 -7.64 -15.91 0.12
CA ARG A 236 -7.35 -17.31 -0.22
C ARG A 236 -7.39 -17.56 -1.73
N GLN A 237 -8.34 -16.96 -2.43
CA GLN A 237 -8.42 -17.05 -3.90
C GLN A 237 -7.22 -16.39 -4.58
N SER A 238 -6.78 -15.22 -4.09
CA SER A 238 -5.58 -14.55 -4.60
C SER A 238 -4.32 -15.41 -4.40
N ILE A 239 -4.19 -16.09 -3.26
CA ILE A 239 -3.10 -17.05 -2.99
C ILE A 239 -3.13 -18.20 -4.00
N ARG A 240 -4.31 -18.82 -4.23
CA ARG A 240 -4.47 -19.89 -5.23
C ARG A 240 -4.09 -19.37 -6.62
N ALA A 241 -4.62 -18.22 -7.02
CA ALA A 241 -4.35 -17.62 -8.32
C ALA A 241 -2.85 -17.33 -8.55
N ILE A 242 -2.12 -16.84 -7.54
CA ILE A 242 -0.67 -16.62 -7.63
C ILE A 242 0.03 -17.96 -7.91
N ARG A 243 -0.29 -19.01 -7.17
CA ARG A 243 0.35 -20.31 -7.30
C ARG A 243 0.03 -20.98 -8.65
N GLU A 244 -1.23 -20.91 -9.09
CA GLU A 244 -1.70 -21.60 -10.31
C GLU A 244 -1.28 -20.87 -11.60
N ARG A 245 -1.29 -19.53 -11.57
CA ARG A 245 -1.04 -18.70 -12.77
C ARG A 245 0.41 -18.30 -12.96
N SER A 246 1.26 -18.42 -11.93
CA SER A 246 2.69 -18.14 -12.03
C SER A 246 3.51 -19.41 -11.74
N PRO A 247 3.84 -20.21 -12.76
CA PRO A 247 4.77 -21.33 -12.61
C PRO A 247 6.15 -20.88 -12.08
N TYR A 248 6.52 -19.63 -12.35
CA TYR A 248 7.76 -19.04 -11.86
C TYR A 248 7.73 -18.92 -10.33
N VAL A 249 6.68 -18.31 -9.76
CA VAL A 249 6.53 -18.19 -8.30
C VAL A 249 6.35 -19.57 -7.67
N ALA A 250 5.49 -20.43 -8.27
CA ALA A 250 5.20 -21.77 -7.76
C ALA A 250 6.46 -22.59 -7.52
N LYS A 251 7.44 -22.52 -8.44
CA LYS A 251 8.74 -23.21 -8.28
C LYS A 251 9.44 -22.83 -6.97
N TYR A 252 9.48 -21.54 -6.60
CA TYR A 252 10.16 -21.07 -5.38
C TYR A 252 9.34 -21.34 -4.12
N LEU A 253 8.03 -21.52 -4.25
CA LEU A 253 7.18 -22.00 -3.16
C LEU A 253 7.42 -23.49 -2.90
N ASP A 254 7.57 -24.28 -3.95
CA ASP A 254 7.75 -25.73 -3.86
C ASP A 254 9.13 -26.12 -3.31
N ASP A 255 10.18 -25.34 -3.63
CA ASP A 255 11.53 -25.55 -3.08
C ASP A 255 11.73 -24.89 -1.71
N GLY A 256 10.72 -24.19 -1.17
CA GLY A 256 10.75 -23.56 0.14
C GLY A 256 11.62 -22.31 0.24
N THR A 257 12.12 -21.78 -0.89
CA THR A 257 12.94 -20.57 -0.94
C THR A 257 12.12 -19.32 -0.64
N VAL A 258 10.85 -19.32 -1.03
CA VAL A 258 9.86 -18.26 -0.79
C VAL A 258 8.64 -18.85 -0.08
N ALA A 259 8.06 -18.11 0.84
CA ALA A 259 6.73 -18.42 1.40
C ALA A 259 5.67 -17.49 0.81
N LEU A 260 4.43 -18.00 0.70
CA LEU A 260 3.24 -17.24 0.30
C LEU A 260 2.22 -17.40 1.42
N VAL A 261 1.83 -16.30 2.06
CA VAL A 261 0.91 -16.30 3.20
C VAL A 261 -0.22 -15.29 3.02
N GLY A 262 -1.36 -15.56 3.63
CA GLY A 262 -2.48 -14.64 3.71
C GLY A 262 -2.51 -13.89 5.04
N GLY A 263 -3.09 -12.69 5.03
CA GLY A 263 -3.33 -11.92 6.24
C GLY A 263 -4.54 -11.01 6.09
N MET A 264 -5.15 -10.69 7.22
CA MET A 264 -6.24 -9.72 7.33
C MET A 264 -5.84 -8.57 8.24
N TYR A 265 -5.87 -7.37 7.70
CA TYR A 265 -5.65 -6.13 8.43
C TYR A 265 -6.98 -5.57 8.93
N ASP A 266 -7.08 -5.36 10.21
CA ASP A 266 -8.25 -4.69 10.80
C ASP A 266 -8.01 -3.17 10.81
N VAL A 267 -8.80 -2.45 10.01
CA VAL A 267 -8.70 -0.99 9.87
C VAL A 267 -9.09 -0.21 11.14
N ALA A 268 -9.76 -0.85 12.11
CA ALA A 268 -10.16 -0.22 13.35
C ALA A 268 -9.08 -0.34 14.44
N THR A 269 -8.34 -1.44 14.46
CA THR A 269 -7.36 -1.74 15.51
C THR A 269 -5.91 -1.66 15.04
N GLY A 270 -5.68 -1.65 13.73
CA GLY A 270 -4.34 -1.72 13.14
C GLY A 270 -3.68 -3.11 13.19
N ARG A 271 -4.38 -4.12 13.70
CA ARG A 271 -3.85 -5.48 13.86
C ARG A 271 -3.92 -6.25 12.55
N VAL A 272 -2.86 -7.00 12.27
CA VAL A 272 -2.84 -8.01 11.21
C VAL A 272 -2.92 -9.39 11.83
N THR A 273 -3.90 -10.20 11.38
CA THR A 273 -4.02 -11.61 11.68
C THR A 273 -3.62 -12.40 10.44
N PHE A 274 -2.60 -13.25 10.55
CA PHE A 274 -2.22 -14.14 9.46
C PHE A 274 -3.17 -15.33 9.43
N LEU A 275 -3.56 -15.73 8.22
CA LEU A 275 -4.49 -16.83 7.99
C LEU A 275 -3.74 -18.17 8.04
N ASP A 276 -4.35 -19.15 8.66
CA ASP A 276 -3.90 -20.55 8.57
C ASP A 276 -4.12 -21.08 7.15
N HIS A 277 -3.17 -21.87 6.63
CA HIS A 277 -3.19 -22.49 5.29
C HIS A 277 -3.80 -23.86 5.32
#